data_9e4bd3b359c6f863ae6ad73055d0604f
#
_entry.id   9e4bd3b359c6f863ae6ad73055d0604f
#
_cell.length_a   1.000
_cell.length_b   1.000
_cell.length_c   1.000
_cell.angle_alpha   90.00
_cell.angle_beta   90.00
_cell.angle_gamma   90.00
#
_symmetry.space_group_name_H-M   'P 1'
#
loop_
_entity.id
_entity.type
_entity.pdbx_description
1 polymer ?
#
loop_
_entity_poly.entity_id
_entity_poly.type
_entity_poly.pdbx_seq_one_letter_code
_entity_poly.pdbx_strand_id
1 'polypeptide(L)'
;DLQVSVLQNAMFVAGVVTLVQLFSIGPIGGKVPIIMGTSSGFIGVFNSVVGTMGGGVLAYGAIMGASIIGGIFESVLGFFLKPLRRFFSPVVTGTVVLSIGLSLISVGINSFGGGNKAKDFGSVENLLLALFVLVVILFFKHWTTGFLSSSAILIGILAGYVVAFIMGLVLPTTGVTVDGVEFTKAWVLNWNKV
;
A
#
# COMPACT_ATOMS: atom_id res chain seq x y z
N ASP A 1 -9.21 17.74 -2.42
CA ASP A 1 -10.51 17.21 -2.89
C ASP A 1 -10.34 16.16 -3.98
N LEU A 2 -9.50 16.37 -5.03
CA LEU A 2 -9.29 15.37 -6.08
C LEU A 2 -8.72 14.04 -5.53
N GLN A 3 -7.77 14.09 -4.60
CA GLN A 3 -7.17 12.90 -4.00
C GLN A 3 -8.18 12.06 -3.22
N VAL A 4 -9.06 12.73 -2.46
CA VAL A 4 -10.12 12.06 -1.69
C VAL A 4 -11.12 11.39 -2.64
N SER A 5 -11.54 12.09 -3.69
CA SER A 5 -12.47 11.56 -4.70
C SER A 5 -11.88 10.34 -5.43
N VAL A 6 -10.59 10.39 -5.79
CA VAL A 6 -9.90 9.25 -6.43
C VAL A 6 -9.82 8.06 -5.47
N LEU A 7 -9.52 8.29 -4.20
CA LEU A 7 -9.46 7.22 -3.19
C LEU A 7 -10.84 6.58 -2.97
N GLN A 8 -11.90 7.38 -2.85
CA GLN A 8 -13.26 6.89 -2.69
C GLN A 8 -13.70 6.03 -3.89
N ASN A 9 -13.43 6.49 -5.11
CA ASN A 9 -13.73 5.74 -6.32
C ASN A 9 -12.94 4.43 -6.39
N ALA A 10 -11.66 4.45 -6.03
CA ALA A 10 -10.83 3.24 -5.99
C ALA A 10 -11.34 2.22 -4.97
N MET A 11 -11.76 2.66 -3.78
CA MET A 11 -12.35 1.79 -2.76
C MET A 11 -13.69 1.21 -3.22
N PHE A 12 -14.54 2.02 -3.85
CA PHE A 12 -15.82 1.55 -4.40
C PHE A 12 -15.61 0.46 -5.47
N VAL A 13 -14.72 0.72 -6.42
CA VAL A 13 -14.39 -0.25 -7.48
C VAL A 13 -13.80 -1.53 -6.89
N ALA A 14 -12.88 -1.41 -5.91
CA ALA A 14 -12.31 -2.57 -5.21
C ALA A 14 -13.39 -3.43 -4.54
N GLY A 15 -14.38 -2.78 -3.91
CA GLY A 15 -15.55 -3.47 -3.32
C GLY A 15 -16.36 -4.23 -4.36
N VAL A 16 -16.70 -3.59 -5.48
CA VAL A 16 -17.48 -4.21 -6.57
C VAL A 16 -16.70 -5.39 -7.16
N VAL A 17 -15.42 -5.24 -7.46
CA VAL A 17 -14.58 -6.31 -8.02
C VAL A 17 -14.45 -7.48 -7.02
N THR A 18 -14.35 -7.19 -5.73
CA THR A 18 -14.33 -8.22 -4.67
C THR A 18 -15.64 -9.02 -4.65
N LEU A 19 -16.79 -8.36 -4.79
CA LEU A 19 -18.09 -9.04 -4.89
C LEU A 19 -18.18 -9.93 -6.13
N VAL A 20 -17.73 -9.44 -7.30
CA VAL A 20 -17.67 -10.24 -8.52
C VAL A 20 -16.76 -11.46 -8.35
N GLN A 21 -15.61 -11.28 -7.68
CA GLN A 21 -14.68 -12.37 -7.37
C GLN A 21 -15.32 -13.44 -6.46
N LEU A 22 -16.11 -13.02 -5.49
CA LEU A 22 -16.74 -13.90 -4.50
C LEU A 22 -17.93 -14.68 -5.09
N PHE A 23 -18.83 -13.97 -5.80
CA PHE A 23 -20.07 -14.55 -6.31
C PHE A 23 -19.96 -15.14 -7.70
N SER A 24 -18.91 -14.83 -8.43
CA SER A 24 -18.66 -15.13 -9.84
C SER A 24 -19.86 -14.84 -10.77
N ILE A 25 -19.63 -14.01 -11.77
CA ILE A 25 -20.64 -13.68 -12.78
C ILE A 25 -20.22 -14.33 -14.12
N GLY A 26 -20.88 -15.44 -14.46
CA GLY A 26 -20.52 -16.23 -15.64
C GLY A 26 -19.11 -16.82 -15.55
N PRO A 27 -18.22 -16.56 -16.53
CA PRO A 27 -16.84 -17.05 -16.54
C PRO A 27 -15.88 -16.19 -15.67
N ILE A 28 -16.36 -15.09 -15.08
CA ILE A 28 -15.56 -14.12 -14.32
C ILE A 28 -15.75 -14.38 -12.83
N GLY A 29 -14.63 -14.41 -12.09
CA GLY A 29 -14.62 -14.66 -10.66
C GLY A 29 -14.23 -16.09 -10.28
N GLY A 30 -13.40 -16.23 -9.28
CA GLY A 30 -12.80 -17.51 -8.85
C GLY A 30 -13.54 -18.22 -7.73
N LYS A 31 -14.62 -17.64 -7.17
CA LYS A 31 -15.32 -18.12 -5.94
C LYS A 31 -14.39 -18.28 -4.75
N VAL A 32 -13.36 -17.44 -4.69
CA VAL A 32 -12.36 -17.45 -3.61
C VAL A 32 -12.52 -16.17 -2.80
N PRO A 33 -12.56 -16.23 -1.46
CA PRO A 33 -12.69 -15.06 -0.59
C PRO A 33 -11.39 -14.25 -0.54
N ILE A 34 -11.03 -13.61 -1.65
CA ILE A 34 -9.87 -12.73 -1.78
C ILE A 34 -10.38 -11.31 -1.99
N ILE A 35 -9.91 -10.39 -1.17
CA ILE A 35 -10.17 -8.96 -1.34
C ILE A 35 -9.33 -8.47 -2.52
N MET A 36 -10.00 -7.95 -3.54
CA MET A 36 -9.36 -7.39 -4.73
C MET A 36 -9.16 -5.89 -4.51
N GLY A 37 -7.95 -5.41 -4.80
CA GLY A 37 -7.60 -4.00 -4.67
C GLY A 37 -6.50 -3.62 -5.65
N THR A 38 -6.06 -2.37 -5.58
CA THR A 38 -4.94 -1.88 -6.38
C THR A 38 -3.65 -2.62 -6.04
N SER A 39 -2.91 -3.04 -7.06
CA SER A 39 -1.64 -3.73 -6.87
C SER A 39 -0.51 -2.73 -6.56
N SER A 40 0.16 -2.92 -5.44
CA SER A 40 1.36 -2.17 -5.08
C SER A 40 2.53 -2.39 -6.05
N GLY A 41 2.51 -3.46 -6.83
CA GLY A 41 3.54 -3.75 -7.85
C GLY A 41 3.66 -2.67 -8.93
N PHE A 42 2.59 -1.89 -9.16
CA PHE A 42 2.59 -0.82 -10.17
C PHE A 42 3.10 0.53 -9.63
N ILE A 43 3.39 0.67 -8.35
CA ILE A 43 3.86 1.95 -7.76
C ILE A 43 5.13 2.44 -8.45
N GLY A 44 6.07 1.54 -8.76
CA GLY A 44 7.30 1.89 -9.49
C GLY A 44 7.02 2.45 -10.88
N VAL A 45 6.07 1.84 -11.61
CA VAL A 45 5.65 2.29 -12.94
C VAL A 45 4.96 3.66 -12.86
N PHE A 46 4.06 3.85 -11.90
CA PHE A 46 3.37 5.13 -11.70
C PHE A 46 4.35 6.25 -11.35
N ASN A 47 5.33 6.00 -10.48
CA ASN A 47 6.38 6.96 -10.15
C ASN A 47 7.22 7.33 -11.38
N SER A 48 7.52 6.37 -12.26
CA SER A 48 8.24 6.62 -13.51
C SER A 48 7.42 7.52 -14.45
N VAL A 49 6.13 7.24 -14.63
CA VAL A 49 5.24 8.07 -15.47
C VAL A 49 5.12 9.49 -14.90
N VAL A 50 4.96 9.62 -13.59
CA VAL A 50 4.90 10.92 -12.92
C VAL A 50 6.22 11.69 -13.10
N GLY A 51 7.36 10.99 -13.00
CA GLY A 51 8.69 11.58 -13.19
C GLY A 51 8.92 12.10 -14.61
N THR A 52 8.44 11.37 -15.63
CA THR A 52 8.61 11.76 -17.04
C THR A 52 7.63 12.83 -17.49
N MET A 53 6.40 12.85 -16.96
CA MET A 53 5.34 13.79 -17.36
C MET A 53 5.23 15.03 -16.46
N GLY A 54 6.05 15.15 -15.42
CA GLY A 54 6.03 16.29 -14.51
C GLY A 54 4.86 16.29 -13.50
N GLY A 55 4.11 15.20 -13.40
CA GLY A 55 3.00 15.06 -12.45
C GLY A 55 1.69 15.72 -12.90
N GLY A 56 0.79 15.94 -11.94
CA GLY A 56 -0.48 16.62 -12.17
C GLY A 56 -1.52 15.81 -12.95
N VAL A 57 -2.50 16.51 -13.52
CA VAL A 57 -3.66 15.92 -14.21
C VAL A 57 -3.23 15.14 -15.48
N LEU A 58 -2.17 15.60 -16.15
CA LEU A 58 -1.67 14.95 -17.36
C LEU A 58 -1.11 13.55 -17.06
N ALA A 59 -0.26 13.44 -16.05
CA ALA A 59 0.28 12.16 -15.62
C ALA A 59 -0.83 11.21 -15.12
N TYR A 60 -1.81 11.76 -14.40
CA TYR A 60 -2.98 10.99 -13.96
C TYR A 60 -3.78 10.45 -15.14
N GLY A 61 -4.06 11.28 -16.15
CA GLY A 61 -4.75 10.86 -17.37
C GLY A 61 -4.00 9.77 -18.14
N ALA A 62 -2.67 9.88 -18.24
CA ALA A 62 -1.83 8.87 -18.88
C ALA A 62 -1.86 7.53 -18.12
N ILE A 63 -1.78 7.56 -16.78
CA ILE A 63 -1.87 6.36 -15.94
C ILE A 63 -3.24 5.68 -16.11
N MET A 64 -4.33 6.46 -16.10
CA MET A 64 -5.68 5.92 -16.29
C MET A 64 -5.86 5.29 -17.69
N GLY A 65 -5.40 5.98 -18.74
CA GLY A 65 -5.43 5.45 -20.10
C GLY A 65 -4.62 4.16 -20.26
N ALA A 66 -3.39 4.13 -19.73
CA ALA A 66 -2.56 2.94 -19.73
C ALA A 66 -3.19 1.79 -18.93
N SER A 67 -3.84 2.09 -17.81
CA SER A 67 -4.53 1.09 -16.97
C SER A 67 -5.72 0.45 -17.71
N ILE A 68 -6.45 1.21 -18.50
CA ILE A 68 -7.56 0.65 -19.32
C ILE A 68 -7.01 -0.32 -20.37
N ILE A 69 -5.98 0.09 -21.11
CA ILE A 69 -5.37 -0.76 -22.14
C ILE A 69 -4.75 -2.01 -21.50
N GLY A 70 -4.03 -1.84 -20.39
CA GLY A 70 -3.45 -2.95 -19.62
C GLY A 70 -4.52 -3.92 -19.11
N GLY A 71 -5.62 -3.41 -18.56
CA GLY A 71 -6.73 -4.22 -18.07
C GLY A 71 -7.42 -5.04 -19.17
N ILE A 72 -7.59 -4.46 -20.37
CA ILE A 72 -8.11 -5.19 -21.54
C ILE A 72 -7.14 -6.31 -21.92
N PHE A 73 -5.85 -6.01 -21.99
CA PHE A 73 -4.83 -7.00 -22.32
C PHE A 73 -4.76 -8.14 -21.28
N GLU A 74 -4.79 -7.81 -19.99
CA GLU A 74 -4.85 -8.79 -18.89
C GLU A 74 -6.11 -9.66 -18.97
N SER A 75 -7.25 -9.07 -19.29
CA SER A 75 -8.51 -9.81 -19.47
C SER A 75 -8.42 -10.83 -20.61
N VAL A 76 -7.84 -10.44 -21.75
CA VAL A 76 -7.60 -11.34 -22.87
C VAL A 76 -6.64 -12.46 -22.47
N LEU A 77 -5.52 -12.12 -21.80
CA LEU A 77 -4.57 -13.13 -21.30
C LEU A 77 -5.24 -14.10 -20.31
N GLY A 78 -6.18 -13.62 -19.49
CA GLY A 78 -6.94 -14.45 -18.55
C GLY A 78 -7.66 -15.62 -19.22
N PHE A 79 -8.25 -15.43 -20.41
CA PHE A 79 -8.87 -16.51 -21.18
C PHE A 79 -7.85 -17.54 -21.67
N PHE A 80 -6.63 -17.11 -21.95
CA PHE A 80 -5.53 -17.99 -22.39
C PHE A 80 -4.68 -18.54 -21.23
N LEU A 81 -5.10 -18.33 -20.00
CA LEU A 81 -4.30 -18.72 -18.83
C LEU A 81 -4.04 -20.23 -18.73
N LYS A 82 -5.03 -21.06 -19.18
CA LYS A 82 -4.88 -22.53 -19.18
C LYS A 82 -3.64 -23.01 -19.96
N PRO A 83 -3.48 -22.64 -21.25
CA PRO A 83 -2.26 -23.01 -21.99
C PRO A 83 -1.01 -22.28 -21.46
N LEU A 84 -1.14 -21.02 -21.01
CA LEU A 84 -0.04 -20.24 -20.47
C LEU A 84 0.50 -20.82 -19.16
N ARG A 85 -0.32 -21.48 -18.34
CA ARG A 85 0.08 -22.09 -17.06
C ARG A 85 1.29 -23.00 -17.20
N ARG A 86 1.49 -23.59 -18.37
CA ARG A 86 2.67 -24.43 -18.67
C ARG A 86 3.99 -23.65 -18.59
N PHE A 87 3.96 -22.35 -18.84
CA PHE A 87 5.14 -21.48 -18.78
C PHE A 87 5.38 -20.87 -17.39
N PHE A 88 4.38 -20.90 -16.51
CA PHE A 88 4.50 -20.41 -15.13
C PHE A 88 5.15 -21.50 -14.23
N SER A 89 6.45 -21.71 -14.43
CA SER A 89 7.20 -22.56 -13.52
C SER A 89 7.37 -21.88 -12.15
N PRO A 90 7.64 -22.62 -11.07
CA PRO A 90 7.92 -22.05 -9.76
C PRO A 90 9.05 -21.00 -9.77
N VAL A 91 10.03 -21.17 -10.66
CA VAL A 91 11.14 -20.24 -10.83
C VAL A 91 10.64 -18.91 -11.38
N VAL A 92 9.81 -18.91 -12.44
CA VAL A 92 9.25 -17.70 -13.03
C VAL A 92 8.39 -16.97 -12.00
N THR A 93 7.52 -17.69 -11.30
CA THR A 93 6.66 -17.09 -10.25
C THR A 93 7.51 -16.49 -9.12
N GLY A 94 8.54 -17.22 -8.66
CA GLY A 94 9.46 -16.73 -7.64
C GLY A 94 10.21 -15.48 -8.05
N THR A 95 10.69 -15.42 -9.30
CA THR A 95 11.39 -14.24 -9.84
C THR A 95 10.47 -13.03 -9.91
N VAL A 96 9.22 -13.20 -10.34
CA VAL A 96 8.22 -12.11 -10.36
C VAL A 96 7.95 -11.59 -8.95
N VAL A 97 7.70 -12.47 -7.99
CA VAL A 97 7.48 -12.08 -6.58
C VAL A 97 8.69 -11.36 -6.01
N LEU A 98 9.90 -11.85 -6.28
CA LEU A 98 11.14 -11.20 -5.87
C LEU A 98 11.27 -9.80 -6.47
N SER A 99 11.01 -9.65 -7.75
CA SER A 99 11.06 -8.35 -8.45
C SER A 99 10.07 -7.34 -7.87
N ILE A 100 8.85 -7.77 -7.57
CA ILE A 100 7.84 -6.94 -6.88
C ILE A 100 8.35 -6.55 -5.49
N GLY A 101 8.87 -7.50 -4.72
CA GLY A 101 9.44 -7.22 -3.41
C GLY A 101 10.56 -6.18 -3.44
N LEU A 102 11.50 -6.32 -4.37
CA LEU A 102 12.60 -5.37 -4.56
C LEU A 102 12.08 -3.96 -4.95
N SER A 103 11.08 -3.88 -5.81
CA SER A 103 10.46 -2.61 -6.20
C SER A 103 9.78 -1.90 -5.03
N LEU A 104 9.28 -2.65 -4.05
CA LEU A 104 8.61 -2.11 -2.86
C LEU A 104 9.57 -1.73 -1.73
N ILE A 105 10.85 -2.08 -1.80
CA ILE A 105 11.83 -1.73 -0.75
C ILE A 105 11.88 -0.22 -0.53
N SER A 106 11.94 0.57 -1.59
CA SER A 106 11.97 2.04 -1.49
C SER A 106 10.72 2.60 -0.81
N VAL A 107 9.56 2.03 -1.09
CA VAL A 107 8.28 2.41 -0.44
C VAL A 107 8.32 2.04 1.04
N GLY A 108 8.84 0.86 1.36
CA GLY A 108 9.03 0.40 2.74
C GLY A 108 9.95 1.31 3.53
N ILE A 109 11.12 1.66 3.00
CA ILE A 109 12.08 2.57 3.63
C ILE A 109 11.45 3.94 3.89
N ASN A 110 10.74 4.50 2.88
CA ASN A 110 10.06 5.77 3.04
C ASN A 110 8.99 5.72 4.14
N SER A 111 8.22 4.64 4.22
CA SER A 111 7.20 4.46 5.26
C SER A 111 7.81 4.30 6.64
N PHE A 112 8.91 3.58 6.75
CA PHE A 112 9.67 3.42 8.00
C PHE A 112 10.26 4.74 8.51
N GLY A 113 10.70 5.60 7.59
CA GLY A 113 11.28 6.90 7.93
C GLY A 113 10.26 7.96 8.36
N GLY A 114 8.96 7.69 8.31
CA GLY A 114 7.90 8.66 8.65
C GLY A 114 7.01 9.05 7.47
N GLY A 115 7.24 8.49 6.28
CA GLY A 115 6.46 8.72 5.07
C GLY A 115 7.09 9.70 4.09
N ASN A 116 6.52 9.74 2.88
CA ASN A 116 7.00 10.62 1.80
C ASN A 116 6.87 12.10 2.21
N LYS A 117 7.97 12.85 2.09
CA LYS A 117 8.07 14.28 2.42
C LYS A 117 7.93 14.62 3.91
N ALA A 118 8.08 13.66 4.82
CA ALA A 118 8.16 13.94 6.23
C ALA A 118 9.39 14.82 6.52
N LYS A 119 9.21 15.93 7.23
CA LYS A 119 10.30 16.86 7.57
C LYS A 119 11.23 16.26 8.63
N ASP A 120 10.75 15.30 9.39
CA ASP A 120 11.46 14.50 10.39
C ASP A 120 11.83 13.10 9.89
N PHE A 121 12.00 12.95 8.56
CA PHE A 121 12.33 11.67 7.95
C PHE A 121 13.56 11.04 8.60
N GLY A 122 13.44 9.77 8.99
CA GLY A 122 14.53 9.03 9.61
C GLY A 122 14.76 9.38 11.11
N SER A 123 13.85 10.14 11.75
CA SER A 123 13.95 10.39 13.18
C SER A 123 13.88 9.07 13.98
N VAL A 124 14.52 9.07 15.13
CA VAL A 124 14.57 7.88 16.00
C VAL A 124 13.16 7.47 16.43
N GLU A 125 12.30 8.44 16.69
CA GLU A 125 10.91 8.21 17.06
C GLU A 125 10.13 7.49 15.95
N ASN A 126 10.27 7.93 14.68
CA ASN A 126 9.63 7.28 13.54
C ASN A 126 10.14 5.86 13.35
N LEU A 127 11.45 5.65 13.45
CA LEU A 127 12.07 4.33 13.30
C LEU A 127 11.65 3.36 14.42
N LEU A 128 11.62 3.82 15.66
CA LEU A 128 11.20 3.00 16.80
C LEU A 128 9.71 2.63 16.70
N LEU A 129 8.85 3.57 16.33
CA LEU A 129 7.43 3.30 16.14
C LEU A 129 7.21 2.29 15.01
N ALA A 130 7.87 2.48 13.88
CA ALA A 130 7.77 1.57 12.73
C ALA A 130 8.30 0.17 13.07
N LEU A 131 9.43 0.08 13.77
CA LEU A 131 9.99 -1.18 14.24
C LEU A 131 9.05 -1.89 15.22
N PHE A 132 8.47 -1.16 16.17
CA PHE A 132 7.49 -1.70 17.11
C PHE A 132 6.29 -2.32 16.37
N VAL A 133 5.67 -1.58 15.44
CA VAL A 133 4.54 -2.06 14.65
C VAL A 133 4.92 -3.31 13.84
N LEU A 134 6.11 -3.31 13.23
CA LEU A 134 6.60 -4.47 12.48
C LEU A 134 6.74 -5.71 13.38
N VAL A 135 7.35 -5.54 14.56
CA VAL A 135 7.51 -6.64 15.53
C VAL A 135 6.16 -7.18 15.97
N VAL A 136 5.20 -6.31 16.26
CA VAL A 136 3.83 -6.72 16.63
C VAL A 136 3.19 -7.52 15.50
N ILE A 137 3.25 -7.05 14.26
CA ILE A 137 2.69 -7.76 13.10
C ILE A 137 3.34 -9.14 12.94
N LEU A 138 4.68 -9.20 12.99
CA LEU A 138 5.42 -10.47 12.86
C LEU A 138 5.11 -11.43 13.99
N PHE A 139 4.97 -10.93 15.21
CA PHE A 139 4.59 -11.73 16.38
C PHE A 139 3.22 -12.39 16.16
N PHE A 140 2.19 -11.62 15.87
CA PHE A 140 0.86 -12.16 15.64
C PHE A 140 0.79 -13.03 14.39
N LYS A 141 1.54 -12.72 13.35
CA LYS A 141 1.56 -13.51 12.12
C LYS A 141 2.22 -14.86 12.29
N HIS A 142 3.27 -14.95 13.11
CA HIS A 142 4.09 -16.15 13.25
C HIS A 142 3.67 -17.04 14.42
N TRP A 143 3.34 -16.45 15.57
CA TRP A 143 3.02 -17.22 16.78
C TRP A 143 1.53 -17.46 17.02
N THR A 144 0.65 -16.82 16.26
CA THR A 144 -0.78 -17.08 16.41
C THR A 144 -1.36 -17.77 15.17
N THR A 145 -2.50 -18.45 15.34
CA THR A 145 -3.20 -19.16 14.26
C THR A 145 -4.64 -18.65 14.14
N GLY A 146 -5.29 -18.96 13.02
CA GLY A 146 -6.69 -18.61 12.79
C GLY A 146 -6.91 -17.11 12.61
N PHE A 147 -7.95 -16.59 13.26
CA PHE A 147 -8.41 -15.22 13.10
C PHE A 147 -7.34 -14.17 13.49
N LEU A 148 -6.61 -14.39 14.58
CA LEU A 148 -5.56 -13.46 15.04
C LEU A 148 -4.42 -13.33 14.04
N SER A 149 -3.97 -14.42 13.44
CA SER A 149 -2.95 -14.39 12.39
C SER A 149 -3.45 -13.67 11.13
N SER A 150 -4.73 -13.83 10.77
CA SER A 150 -5.33 -13.13 9.64
C SER A 150 -5.49 -11.64 9.90
N SER A 151 -5.73 -11.25 11.15
CA SER A 151 -5.91 -9.86 11.59
C SER A 151 -4.61 -9.20 12.07
N ALA A 152 -3.44 -9.83 11.91
CA ALA A 152 -2.17 -9.34 12.44
C ALA A 152 -1.83 -7.91 12.00
N ILE A 153 -2.14 -7.55 10.74
CA ILE A 153 -1.91 -6.20 10.20
C ILE A 153 -2.81 -5.18 10.92
N LEU A 154 -4.09 -5.50 11.11
CA LEU A 154 -5.04 -4.63 11.82
C LEU A 154 -4.61 -4.41 13.28
N ILE A 155 -4.20 -5.49 13.95
CA ILE A 155 -3.68 -5.43 15.33
C ILE A 155 -2.43 -4.55 15.39
N GLY A 156 -1.52 -4.70 14.43
CA GLY A 156 -0.32 -3.86 14.33
C GLY A 156 -0.63 -2.38 14.14
N ILE A 157 -1.60 -2.06 13.27
CA ILE A 157 -2.05 -0.68 13.06
C ILE A 157 -2.63 -0.10 14.34
N LEU A 158 -3.54 -0.82 15.01
CA LEU A 158 -4.15 -0.36 16.27
C LEU A 158 -3.09 -0.17 17.37
N ALA A 159 -2.17 -1.12 17.52
CA ALA A 159 -1.07 -0.99 18.47
C ALA A 159 -0.18 0.23 18.15
N GLY A 160 0.11 0.46 16.87
CA GLY A 160 0.85 1.65 16.42
C GLY A 160 0.14 2.95 16.77
N TYR A 161 -1.17 3.03 16.56
CA TYR A 161 -1.96 4.21 16.96
C TYR A 161 -1.95 4.45 18.47
N VAL A 162 -2.08 3.41 19.27
CA VAL A 162 -2.01 3.52 20.74
C VAL A 162 -0.65 4.06 21.18
N VAL A 163 0.44 3.50 20.64
CA VAL A 163 1.79 3.97 20.98
C VAL A 163 2.03 5.39 20.48
N ALA A 164 1.60 5.74 19.27
CA ALA A 164 1.70 7.11 18.75
C ALA A 164 0.92 8.10 19.61
N PHE A 165 -0.27 7.72 20.11
CA PHE A 165 -1.05 8.53 21.04
C PHE A 165 -0.30 8.76 22.36
N ILE A 166 0.25 7.70 22.96
CA ILE A 166 1.05 7.80 24.20
C ILE A 166 2.29 8.67 23.99
N MET A 167 2.99 8.48 22.86
CA MET A 167 4.12 9.33 22.48
C MET A 167 3.72 10.80 22.38
N GLY A 168 2.53 11.11 21.84
CA GLY A 168 2.00 12.47 21.76
C GLY A 168 1.71 13.13 23.10
N LEU A 169 1.52 12.33 24.17
CA LEU A 169 1.36 12.84 25.54
C LEU A 169 2.70 13.10 26.26
N VAL A 170 3.75 12.37 25.88
CA VAL A 170 5.03 12.38 26.59
C VAL A 170 6.11 13.15 25.83
N LEU A 171 6.11 13.11 24.50
CA LEU A 171 7.15 13.69 23.66
C LEU A 171 6.68 15.00 22.98
N PRO A 172 7.60 15.91 22.65
CA PRO A 172 7.26 17.12 21.91
C PRO A 172 6.72 16.74 20.52
N THR A 173 5.51 17.23 20.22
CA THR A 173 4.79 16.95 18.98
C THR A 173 5.27 17.80 17.80
N THR A 174 6.03 18.86 18.08
CA THR A 174 6.61 19.77 17.10
C THR A 174 8.12 19.58 17.03
N GLY A 175 8.67 19.80 15.85
CA GLY A 175 10.09 19.90 15.59
C GLY A 175 10.39 21.23 14.90
N VAL A 176 11.66 21.63 14.91
CA VAL A 176 12.13 22.82 14.21
C VAL A 176 13.12 22.38 13.13
N THR A 177 12.92 22.87 11.90
CA THR A 177 13.88 22.64 10.80
C THR A 177 15.14 23.48 11.01
N VAL A 178 16.20 23.16 10.28
CA VAL A 178 17.47 23.92 10.27
C VAL A 178 17.23 25.40 9.95
N ASP A 179 16.19 25.72 9.17
CA ASP A 179 15.78 27.08 8.81
C ASP A 179 14.87 27.74 9.85
N GLY A 180 14.69 27.16 11.04
CA GLY A 180 13.89 27.72 12.12
C GLY A 180 12.37 27.60 11.95
N VAL A 181 11.89 26.83 10.97
CA VAL A 181 10.45 26.62 10.72
C VAL A 181 9.93 25.47 11.57
N GLU A 182 8.92 25.76 12.39
CA GLU A 182 8.22 24.72 13.16
C GLU A 182 7.41 23.80 12.26
N PHE A 183 7.43 22.50 12.56
CA PHE A 183 6.60 21.51 11.88
C PHE A 183 6.08 20.46 12.86
N THR A 184 4.94 19.85 12.52
CA THR A 184 4.39 18.72 13.28
C THR A 184 5.12 17.44 12.84
N LYS A 185 5.58 16.64 13.79
CA LYS A 185 6.28 15.37 13.55
C LYS A 185 5.35 14.38 12.84
N ALA A 186 5.91 13.48 12.03
CA ALA A 186 5.14 12.58 11.17
C ALA A 186 4.28 11.57 11.94
N TRP A 187 4.71 11.13 13.12
CA TRP A 187 3.99 10.17 13.97
C TRP A 187 2.84 10.78 14.77
N VAL A 188 2.67 12.12 14.79
CA VAL A 188 1.62 12.82 15.56
C VAL A 188 0.26 12.61 14.93
N LEU A 189 -0.69 12.14 15.73
CA LEU A 189 -2.09 11.99 15.31
C LEU A 189 -2.76 13.36 15.14
N ASN A 190 -3.12 13.70 13.93
CA ASN A 190 -3.76 14.96 13.61
C ASN A 190 -5.28 14.75 13.39
N TRP A 191 -6.05 14.99 14.44
CA TRP A 191 -7.50 14.81 14.45
C TRP A 191 -8.26 15.81 13.56
N ASN A 192 -7.63 16.93 13.18
CA ASN A 192 -8.27 17.96 12.36
C ASN A 192 -8.23 17.68 10.85
N LYS A 193 -7.62 16.56 10.43
CA LYS A 193 -7.51 16.17 9.02
C LYS A 193 -8.30 14.90 8.67
N VAL A 194 -9.11 14.40 9.59
CA VAL A 194 -10.00 13.27 9.39
C VAL A 194 -11.35 13.73 8.86
#